data_14b4c0a9fc13ebe557dfb0bfbf17d5c5
#
_entry.id   14b4c0a9fc13ebe557dfb0bfbf17d5c5
#
_cell.length_a   1.000
_cell.length_b   1.000
_cell.length_c   1.000
_cell.angle_alpha   90.00
_cell.angle_beta   90.00
_cell.angle_gamma   90.00
#
_symmetry.space_group_name_H-M   'P 1'
#
loop_
_entity.id
_entity.type
_entity.pdbx_description
1 polymer ?
#
loop_
_entity_poly.entity_id
_entity_poly.type
_entity_poly.pdbx_seq_one_letter_code
_entity_poly.pdbx_strand_id
1 'polypeptide(L)'
;MGDVFKALADPTRRTILDELTERNGQTLFEICARLATKHGLGSSRQAISQHLDLLVAAGLVETKRSGRYKFHYINTAPLAPIVERWLQNTKESPCESP
;
A
#
# COMPACT_ATOMS: atom_id res chain seq x y z
N MET A 1 16.46 1.25 -3.28
CA MET A 1 15.43 0.53 -2.59
C MET A 1 14.67 1.45 -1.67
N GLY A 2 13.37 1.40 -1.69
CA GLY A 2 12.57 2.28 -0.88
C GLY A 2 12.52 1.85 0.57
N ASP A 3 12.07 2.78 1.41
CA ASP A 3 11.93 2.56 2.83
C ASP A 3 10.47 2.25 3.14
N VAL A 4 10.21 1.06 3.64
CA VAL A 4 8.85 0.61 3.94
C VAL A 4 8.19 1.51 4.97
N PHE A 5 8.91 1.87 6.02
CA PHE A 5 8.35 2.73 7.07
C PHE A 5 7.97 4.09 6.53
N LYS A 6 8.83 4.64 5.70
CA LYS A 6 8.56 5.94 5.10
C LYS A 6 7.35 5.87 4.17
N ALA A 7 7.25 4.79 3.39
CA ALA A 7 6.12 4.62 2.49
C ALA A 7 4.81 4.53 3.27
N LEU A 8 4.82 3.89 4.44
CA LEU A 8 3.62 3.73 5.25
C LEU A 8 3.29 4.95 6.08
N ALA A 9 4.18 5.93 6.15
CA ALA A 9 3.96 7.10 7.00
C ALA A 9 2.90 8.04 6.44
N ASP A 10 2.61 7.97 5.16
CA ASP A 10 1.65 8.87 4.53
C ASP A 10 0.25 8.27 4.53
N PRO A 11 -0.77 8.98 5.02
CA PRO A 11 -2.12 8.41 5.07
C PRO A 11 -2.71 8.10 3.70
N THR A 12 -2.39 8.87 2.68
CA THR A 12 -2.89 8.59 1.34
C THR A 12 -2.32 7.28 0.82
N ARG A 13 -1.04 7.03 1.07
CA ARG A 13 -0.44 5.77 0.65
C ARG A 13 -1.04 4.58 1.37
N ARG A 14 -1.34 4.72 2.66
CA ARG A 14 -2.04 3.65 3.38
C ARG A 14 -3.42 3.39 2.80
N THR A 15 -4.12 4.46 2.41
CA THR A 15 -5.44 4.32 1.79
C THR A 15 -5.35 3.59 0.46
N ILE A 16 -4.29 3.86 -0.32
CA ILE A 16 -4.08 3.15 -1.58
C ILE A 16 -3.89 1.65 -1.31
N LEU A 17 -3.12 1.32 -0.29
CA LEU A 17 -2.92 -0.08 0.06
C LEU A 17 -4.22 -0.73 0.52
N ASP A 18 -5.03 -0.01 1.30
CA ASP A 18 -6.34 -0.52 1.70
C ASP A 18 -7.21 -0.80 0.49
N GLU A 19 -7.18 0.11 -0.48
CA GLU A 19 -7.97 -0.05 -1.68
C GLU A 19 -7.53 -1.28 -2.48
N LEU A 20 -6.24 -1.48 -2.61
CA LEU A 20 -5.72 -2.64 -3.32
C LEU A 20 -5.97 -3.94 -2.56
N THR A 21 -6.07 -3.88 -1.24
CA THR A 21 -6.44 -5.04 -0.46
C THR A 21 -7.87 -5.45 -0.77
N GLU A 22 -8.77 -4.48 -0.91
CA GLU A 22 -10.14 -4.77 -1.28
C GLU A 22 -10.28 -5.23 -2.72
N ARG A 23 -9.55 -4.59 -3.61
CA ARG A 23 -9.66 -4.91 -5.04
C ARG A 23 -8.27 -4.81 -5.64
N ASN A 24 -7.61 -5.94 -5.72
CA ASN A 24 -6.25 -5.99 -6.23
C ASN A 24 -6.25 -5.86 -7.76
N GLY A 25 -5.14 -5.39 -8.31
CA GLY A 25 -4.99 -5.33 -9.76
C GLY A 25 -5.77 -4.20 -10.41
N GLN A 26 -5.46 -2.97 -10.04
CA GLN A 26 -6.15 -1.81 -10.59
C GLN A 26 -5.21 -0.93 -11.40
N THR A 27 -5.76 -0.28 -12.41
CA THR A 27 -5.04 0.74 -13.15
C THR A 27 -5.01 2.04 -12.34
N LEU A 28 -4.15 2.97 -12.74
CA LEU A 28 -4.10 4.27 -12.09
C LEU A 28 -5.47 4.96 -12.14
N PHE A 29 -6.15 4.89 -13.28
CA PHE A 29 -7.46 5.50 -13.42
C PHE A 29 -8.45 4.92 -12.42
N GLU A 30 -8.46 3.60 -12.27
CA GLU A 30 -9.37 2.95 -11.33
C GLU A 30 -9.06 3.33 -9.90
N ILE A 31 -7.79 3.35 -9.54
CA ILE A 31 -7.39 3.74 -8.19
C ILE A 31 -7.84 5.16 -7.90
N CYS A 32 -7.61 6.09 -8.82
CA CYS A 32 -8.00 7.48 -8.62
C CYS A 32 -9.50 7.61 -8.46
N ALA A 33 -10.27 6.91 -9.28
CA ALA A 33 -11.72 6.97 -9.21
C ALA A 33 -12.24 6.43 -7.88
N ARG A 34 -11.69 5.33 -7.41
CA ARG A 34 -12.14 4.74 -6.16
C ARG A 34 -11.70 5.56 -4.95
N LEU A 35 -10.52 6.16 -5.01
CA LEU A 35 -10.10 7.03 -3.92
C LEU A 35 -11.02 8.24 -3.81
N ALA A 36 -11.45 8.79 -4.93
CA ALA A 36 -12.35 9.92 -4.91
C ALA A 36 -13.74 9.53 -4.42
N THR A 37 -14.28 8.41 -4.90
CA THR A 37 -15.66 8.05 -4.60
C THR A 37 -15.83 7.34 -3.27
N LYS A 38 -14.89 6.47 -2.90
CA LYS A 38 -15.02 5.68 -1.67
C LYS A 38 -14.35 6.32 -0.48
N HIS A 39 -13.27 7.04 -0.71
CA HIS A 39 -12.46 7.57 0.38
C HIS A 39 -12.46 9.08 0.46
N GLY A 40 -13.14 9.73 -0.47
CA GLY A 40 -13.24 11.19 -0.46
C GLY A 40 -11.94 11.92 -0.71
N LEU A 41 -10.98 11.25 -1.33
CA LEU A 41 -9.68 11.86 -1.59
C LEU A 41 -9.66 12.47 -2.98
N GLY A 42 -9.54 13.79 -3.04
CA GLY A 42 -9.54 14.52 -4.30
C GLY A 42 -8.15 14.80 -4.82
N SER A 43 -7.19 13.97 -4.54
CA SER A 43 -5.82 14.18 -4.99
C SER A 43 -5.75 14.10 -6.51
N SER A 44 -4.81 14.84 -7.09
CA SER A 44 -4.62 14.80 -8.53
C SER A 44 -4.08 13.44 -8.95
N ARG A 45 -4.29 13.12 -10.22
CA ARG A 45 -3.79 11.88 -10.78
C ARG A 45 -2.28 11.81 -10.69
N GLN A 46 -1.61 12.95 -10.90
CA GLN A 46 -0.17 13.02 -10.81
C GLN A 46 0.30 12.73 -9.39
N ALA A 47 -0.40 13.26 -8.39
CA ALA A 47 -0.03 13.01 -7.00
C ALA A 47 -0.19 11.53 -6.66
N ILE A 48 -1.29 10.91 -7.10
CA ILE A 48 -1.51 9.50 -6.84
C ILE A 48 -0.43 8.67 -7.54
N SER A 49 -0.07 9.04 -8.76
CA SER A 49 0.99 8.35 -9.49
C SER A 49 2.31 8.40 -8.72
N GLN A 50 2.62 9.54 -8.11
CA GLN A 50 3.85 9.67 -7.32
C GLN A 50 3.79 8.81 -6.06
N HIS A 51 2.63 8.74 -5.42
CA HIS A 51 2.46 7.86 -4.27
C HIS A 51 2.66 6.40 -4.66
N LEU A 52 2.12 6.00 -5.81
CA LEU A 52 2.31 4.64 -6.28
C LEU A 52 3.76 4.34 -6.57
N ASP A 53 4.51 5.31 -7.13
CA ASP A 53 5.92 5.12 -7.39
C ASP A 53 6.69 4.84 -6.10
N LEU A 54 6.36 5.56 -5.03
CA LEU A 54 7.00 5.32 -3.74
C LEU A 54 6.66 3.96 -3.18
N LEU A 55 5.42 3.53 -3.36
CA LEU A 55 5.01 2.20 -2.90
C LEU A 55 5.71 1.10 -3.69
N VAL A 56 5.89 1.31 -4.99
CA VAL A 56 6.62 0.35 -5.82
C VAL A 56 8.08 0.29 -5.38
N ALA A 57 8.69 1.45 -5.13
CA ALA A 57 10.09 1.50 -4.70
C ALA A 57 10.29 0.80 -3.37
N ALA A 58 9.26 0.82 -2.50
CA ALA A 58 9.33 0.13 -1.21
C ALA A 58 9.00 -1.35 -1.32
N GLY A 59 8.61 -1.82 -2.49
CA GLY A 59 8.25 -3.22 -2.69
C GLY A 59 6.85 -3.58 -2.25
N LEU A 60 6.05 -2.59 -1.87
CA LEU A 60 4.68 -2.84 -1.37
C LEU A 60 3.66 -2.92 -2.49
N VAL A 61 4.01 -2.47 -3.67
CA VAL A 61 3.15 -2.55 -4.85
C VAL A 61 3.99 -3.07 -6.00
N GLU A 62 3.42 -4.00 -6.76
CA GLU A 62 4.03 -4.49 -8.00
C GLU A 62 3.15 -4.10 -9.15
N THR A 63 3.75 -3.95 -10.31
CA THR A 63 2.99 -3.59 -11.49
C THR A 63 3.14 -4.65 -12.56
N LYS A 64 2.07 -4.84 -13.34
CA LYS A 64 2.10 -5.71 -14.51
C LYS A 64 1.46 -5.00 -15.67
N ARG A 65 2.10 -5.07 -16.81
CA ARG A 65 1.58 -4.45 -18.00
C ARG A 65 0.79 -5.45 -18.82
N SER A 66 -0.35 -5.03 -19.32
CA SER A 66 -1.17 -5.84 -20.21
C SER A 66 -1.67 -4.91 -21.30
N GLY A 67 -1.16 -5.06 -22.50
CA GLY A 67 -1.47 -4.14 -23.57
C GLY A 67 -0.98 -2.74 -23.22
N ARG A 68 -1.89 -1.78 -23.26
CA ARG A 68 -1.55 -0.39 -22.92
C ARG A 68 -1.85 -0.07 -21.47
N TYR A 69 -2.29 -1.04 -20.68
CA TYR A 69 -2.64 -0.80 -19.29
C TYR A 69 -1.56 -1.33 -18.36
N LYS A 70 -1.39 -0.62 -17.25
CA LYS A 70 -0.50 -1.04 -16.18
C LYS A 70 -1.35 -1.26 -14.94
N PHE A 71 -1.33 -2.49 -14.43
CA PHE A 71 -2.13 -2.88 -13.27
C PHE A 71 -1.24 -2.93 -12.03
N HIS A 72 -1.80 -2.49 -10.92
CA HIS A 72 -1.07 -2.39 -9.65
C HIS A 72 -1.57 -3.45 -8.70
N TYR A 73 -0.65 -4.18 -8.07
CA TYR A 73 -0.98 -5.26 -7.16
C TYR A 73 -0.27 -5.03 -5.83
N ILE A 74 -0.98 -5.23 -4.73
CA ILE A 74 -0.37 -5.10 -3.42
C ILE A 74 0.56 -6.29 -3.18
N ASN A 75 1.69 -6.01 -2.55
CA ASN A 75 2.64 -7.05 -2.16
C ASN A 75 2.98 -6.82 -0.69
N THR A 76 2.54 -7.72 0.17
CA THR A 76 2.75 -7.57 1.60
C THR A 76 4.03 -8.23 2.10
N ALA A 77 4.79 -8.86 1.21
CA ALA A 77 6.03 -9.54 1.62
C ALA A 77 6.98 -8.65 2.42
N PRO A 78 7.18 -7.37 2.06
CA PRO A 78 8.08 -6.53 2.84
C PRO A 78 7.61 -6.27 4.27
N LEU A 79 6.35 -6.57 4.57
CA LEU A 79 5.81 -6.38 5.92
C LEU A 79 6.08 -7.57 6.83
N ALA A 80 6.39 -8.72 6.26
CA ALA A 80 6.57 -9.93 7.05
C ALA A 80 7.66 -9.80 8.12
N PRO A 81 8.85 -9.28 7.80
CA PRO A 81 9.88 -9.14 8.83
C PRO A 81 9.47 -8.21 9.96
N ILE A 82 8.66 -7.19 9.63
CA ILE A 82 8.21 -6.24 10.63
C ILE A 82 7.22 -6.92 11.57
N VAL A 83 6.28 -7.64 11.02
CA VAL A 83 5.28 -8.34 11.80
C VAL A 83 5.94 -9.40 12.67
N GLU A 84 6.82 -10.17 12.10
CA GLU A 84 7.48 -11.25 12.84
C GLU A 84 8.30 -10.70 13.99
N ARG A 85 8.99 -9.59 13.74
CA ARG A 85 9.86 -9.01 14.72
C ARG A 85 9.13 -8.55 15.98
N TRP A 86 8.01 -7.86 15.79
CA TRP A 86 7.32 -7.28 16.94
C TRP A 86 6.11 -8.08 17.39
N LEU A 87 5.44 -8.75 16.49
CA LEU A 87 4.28 -9.52 16.85
C LEU A 87 4.63 -10.72 17.70
N GLN A 88 5.72 -11.41 17.36
CA GLN A 88 6.15 -12.55 18.13
C GLN A 88 6.56 -12.16 19.54
N ASN A 89 7.25 -11.04 19.67
CA ASN A 89 7.63 -10.57 20.99
C ASN A 89 6.43 -10.20 21.82
N THR A 90 5.46 -9.57 21.19
CA THR A 90 4.23 -9.21 21.89
C THR A 90 3.46 -10.43 22.32
N LYS A 91 3.50 -11.45 21.51
CA LYS A 91 2.79 -12.65 21.81
C LYS A 91 3.30 -13.34 23.05
N GLU A 92 4.56 -13.26 23.30
CA GLU A 92 5.10 -13.82 24.48
C GLU A 92 4.93 -12.97 25.67
N SER A 93 4.78 -11.72 25.50
CA SER A 93 4.56 -10.82 26.56
C SER A 93 3.15 -10.94 26.95
N PRO A 94 2.78 -11.41 27.91
CA PRO A 94 1.41 -11.57 28.22
C PRO A 94 0.82 -10.32 28.53
N CYS A 95 0.79 -9.86 27.93
CA CYS A 95 0.24 -8.88 28.01
C CYS A 95 -0.66 -8.58 28.73
N GLU A 96 -0.56 -8.74 28.85
CA GLU A 96 -1.20 -8.58 29.27
C GLU A 96 -1.16 -8.40 30.26
N SER A 97 -0.68 -8.17 30.53
CA SER A 97 -0.60 -8.03 31.40
C SER A 97 -0.70 -7.36 31.86
N PRO A 98 -0.96 -7.01 32.20
CA PRO A 98 -1.23 -6.32 32.86
C PRO A 98 -1.35 -5.84 33.39
#